data_55ccf31e7924c7c89223bbb005233fd7
#
_entry.id   55ccf31e7924c7c89223bbb005233fd7
#
_cell.length_a   1.000
_cell.length_b   1.000
_cell.length_c   1.000
_cell.angle_alpha   90.00
_cell.angle_beta   90.00
_cell.angle_gamma   90.00
#
_symmetry.space_group_name_H-M   'P 1'
#
loop_
_entity.id
_entity.type
_entity.pdbx_description
1 polymer ?
#
loop_
_entity_poly.entity_id
_entity_poly.type
_entity_poly.pdbx_seq_one_letter_code
_entity_poly.pdbx_strand_id
1 'polypeptide(L)' 'MKGGERKVGMREGAPEIAGVLGRGSLVSVSARIGNDLTGYVCDHDGTGLLLDVRDPNGDPTGYEFLPWSSIERVSVEEV' A
#
# COMPACT_ATOMS: atom_id res chain seq x y z
N MET A 1 -34.43 7.02 0.11
CA MET A 1 -34.02 7.21 0.08
C MET A 1 -33.92 7.10 0.20
N LYS A 2 -33.60 6.96 0.32
CA LYS A 2 -33.12 6.98 0.39
C LYS A 2 -32.46 6.91 0.38
N GLY A 3 -32.33 6.76 0.52
CA GLY A 3 -31.47 6.78 0.42
C GLY A 3 -30.76 6.84 0.68
N GLY A 4 -30.64 6.73 0.81
CA GLY A 4 -29.78 6.85 0.89
C GLY A 4 -29.19 7.04 1.14
N GLU A 5 -29.13 6.84 1.07
CA GLU A 5 -28.60 7.14 1.15
C GLU A 5 -27.93 7.28 1.05
N ARG A 6 -27.66 7.37 0.97
CA ARG A 6 -26.94 7.67 0.82
C ARG A 6 -26.15 7.67 0.48
N LYS A 7 -25.87 7.48 0.25
CA LYS A 7 -25.03 7.54 0.14
C LYS A 7 -23.92 7.49 0.16
N VAL A 8 -23.75 7.21 0.15
CA VAL A 8 -22.40 7.64 0.32
C VAL A 8 -21.64 6.91 1.41
N GLY A 9 -21.87 5.72 1.63
CA GLY A 9 -21.14 4.91 2.58
C GLY A 9 -19.96 4.25 1.91
N MET A 10 -19.04 3.70 2.71
CA MET A 10 -17.99 2.85 2.19
C MET A 10 -18.61 1.62 1.57
N ARG A 11 -17.88 1.03 0.62
CA ARG A 11 -18.31 -0.24 0.06
C ARG A 11 -18.33 -1.28 1.16
N GLU A 12 -19.24 -2.22 1.06
CA GLU A 12 -19.29 -3.35 1.96
C GLU A 12 -17.99 -4.13 1.82
N GLY A 13 -17.40 -4.51 2.93
CA GLY A 13 -16.12 -5.21 2.92
C GLY A 13 -14.93 -4.28 2.75
N ALA A 14 -15.10 -2.97 2.92
CA ALA A 14 -13.97 -2.05 2.83
C ALA A 14 -12.90 -2.45 3.85
N PRO A 15 -11.63 -2.48 3.43
CA PRO A 15 -10.56 -2.96 4.31
C PRO A 15 -10.14 -1.94 5.35
N GLU A 16 -9.46 -2.44 6.38
CA GLU A 16 -8.79 -1.60 7.36
C GLU A 16 -7.29 -1.64 7.11
N ILE A 17 -6.58 -0.66 7.64
CA ILE A 17 -5.12 -0.56 7.42
C ILE A 17 -4.41 -1.86 7.76
N ALA A 18 -4.74 -2.45 8.90
CA ALA A 18 -4.09 -3.68 9.33
C ALA A 18 -4.28 -4.83 8.34
N GLY A 19 -5.39 -4.81 7.60
CA GLY A 19 -5.67 -5.87 6.62
C GLY A 19 -4.98 -5.64 5.29
N VAL A 20 -4.73 -4.38 4.90
CA VAL A 20 -4.18 -4.09 3.58
C VAL A 20 -2.67 -3.84 3.60
N LEU A 21 -2.12 -3.43 4.73
CA LEU A 21 -0.68 -3.25 4.87
C LEU A 21 -0.05 -4.37 5.67
N GLY A 22 -0.74 -5.48 5.82
CA GLY A 22 -0.19 -6.65 6.47
C GLY A 22 0.90 -7.28 5.64
N ARG A 23 1.71 -8.10 6.30
CA ARG A 23 2.83 -8.80 5.65
C ARG A 23 2.32 -9.59 4.44
N GLY A 24 2.98 -9.40 3.29
CA GLY A 24 2.63 -10.07 2.06
C GLY A 24 1.66 -9.31 1.16
N SER A 25 1.16 -8.15 1.59
CA SER A 25 0.29 -7.35 0.74
C SER A 25 1.10 -6.72 -0.39
N LEU A 26 0.55 -6.74 -1.60
CA LEU A 26 1.20 -6.12 -2.76
C LEU A 26 0.74 -4.67 -2.85
N VAL A 27 1.70 -3.76 -2.90
CA VAL A 27 1.41 -2.33 -2.93
C VAL A 27 2.27 -1.63 -3.95
N SER A 28 1.79 -0.49 -4.42
CA SER A 28 2.58 0.47 -5.20
C SER A 28 2.71 1.73 -4.36
N VAL A 29 3.94 2.19 -4.20
CA VAL A 29 4.25 3.33 -3.35
C VAL A 29 4.77 4.47 -4.20
N SER A 30 4.15 5.64 -4.05
CA SER A 30 4.63 6.86 -4.70
C SER A 30 5.45 7.63 -3.69
N ALA A 31 6.72 7.80 -4.00
CA ALA A 31 7.62 8.56 -3.14
C ALA A 31 7.57 10.04 -3.52
N ARG A 32 7.87 10.89 -2.55
CA ARG A 32 7.94 12.35 -2.80
C ARG A 32 9.07 12.67 -3.75
N ILE A 33 10.17 11.93 -3.65
CA ILE A 33 11.35 12.10 -4.49
C ILE A 33 11.77 10.70 -4.93
N GLY A 34 12.06 10.54 -6.20
CA GLY A 34 12.49 9.26 -6.74
C GLY A 34 11.38 8.56 -7.48
N ASN A 35 11.63 7.31 -7.83
CA ASN A 35 10.70 6.52 -8.62
C ASN A 35 9.67 5.86 -7.74
N ASP A 36 8.52 5.57 -8.33
CA ASP A 36 7.53 4.74 -7.68
C ASP A 36 8.07 3.32 -7.54
N LEU A 37 7.66 2.66 -6.47
CA LEU A 37 8.09 1.30 -6.18
C LEU A 37 6.87 0.40 -6.06
N THR A 38 7.02 -0.83 -6.53
CA THR A 38 6.01 -1.87 -6.34
C THR A 38 6.65 -3.01 -5.59
N GLY A 39 5.95 -3.58 -4.64
CA GLY A 39 6.50 -4.70 -3.88
C GLY A 39 5.54 -5.22 -2.84
N TYR A 40 6.02 -6.24 -2.13
CA TYR A 40 5.25 -6.85 -1.06
C TYR A 40 5.66 -6.23 0.27
N VAL A 41 4.70 -5.98 1.12
CA VAL A 41 4.97 -5.45 2.45
C VAL A 41 5.63 -6.55 3.28
N CYS A 42 6.82 -6.26 3.81
CA CYS A 42 7.47 -7.13 4.77
C CYS A 42 7.02 -6.77 6.18
N ASP A 43 7.00 -5.46 6.46
CA ASP A 43 6.66 -4.97 7.78
C ASP A 43 6.39 -3.47 7.70
N HIS A 44 5.72 -2.94 8.70
CA HIS A 44 5.58 -1.49 8.87
C HIS A 44 5.37 -1.19 10.36
N ASP A 45 5.78 -0.01 10.74
CA ASP A 45 5.58 0.47 12.11
C ASP A 45 5.44 1.99 12.08
N GLY A 46 5.58 2.64 13.23
CA GLY A 46 5.45 4.10 13.30
C GLY A 46 6.55 4.86 12.56
N THR A 47 7.63 4.20 12.15
CA THR A 47 8.74 4.87 11.46
C THR A 47 8.66 4.76 9.95
N GLY A 48 8.07 3.70 9.43
CA GLY A 48 8.00 3.55 7.98
C GLY A 48 7.55 2.18 7.52
N LEU A 49 7.83 1.92 6.26
CA LEU A 49 7.37 0.75 5.53
C LEU A 49 8.57 0.04 4.93
N LEU A 50 8.65 -1.28 5.15
CA LEU A 50 9.70 -2.11 4.57
C LEU A 50 9.10 -2.95 3.45
N LEU A 51 9.65 -2.83 2.25
CA LEU A 51 9.15 -3.53 1.06
C LEU A 51 10.16 -4.53 0.52
N ASP A 52 9.63 -5.64 0.05
CA ASP A 52 10.34 -6.57 -0.83
C ASP A 52 10.03 -6.08 -2.26
N VAL A 53 10.92 -5.28 -2.83
CA VAL A 53 10.65 -4.56 -4.06
C VAL A 53 10.73 -5.50 -5.26
N ARG A 54 9.81 -5.30 -6.19
CA ARG A 54 9.69 -6.14 -7.38
C ARG A 54 9.82 -5.28 -8.63
N ASP A 55 10.47 -5.85 -9.66
CA ASP A 55 10.55 -5.20 -10.96
C ASP A 55 9.27 -5.47 -11.77
N PRO A 56 9.12 -4.87 -12.97
CA PRO A 56 7.90 -5.07 -13.77
C PRO A 56 7.64 -6.52 -14.15
N ASN A 57 8.65 -7.38 -14.12
CA ASN A 57 8.47 -8.81 -14.38
C ASN A 57 8.08 -9.59 -13.14
N GLY A 58 8.05 -8.94 -11.98
CA GLY A 58 7.71 -9.59 -10.72
C GLY A 58 8.90 -10.17 -9.99
N ASP A 59 10.12 -9.97 -10.51
CA ASP A 59 11.32 -10.52 -9.89
C ASP A 59 11.78 -9.62 -8.73
N PRO A 60 12.31 -10.22 -7.65
CA PRO A 60 12.78 -9.43 -6.51
C PRO A 60 14.05 -8.66 -6.87
N THR A 61 14.10 -7.40 -6.44
CA THR A 61 15.27 -6.55 -6.66
C THR A 61 15.96 -6.14 -5.37
N GLY A 62 15.34 -6.45 -4.23
CA GLY A 62 15.90 -6.16 -2.92
C GLY A 62 14.86 -5.60 -1.99
N TYR A 63 15.29 -5.32 -0.76
CA TYR A 63 14.43 -4.72 0.24
C TYR A 63 14.71 -3.23 0.35
N GLU A 64 13.67 -2.43 0.53
CA GLU A 64 13.84 -1.00 0.76
C GLU A 64 12.97 -0.57 1.91
N PHE A 65 13.54 0.27 2.76
CA PHE A 65 12.81 0.89 3.85
C PHE A 65 12.50 2.33 3.47
N LEU A 66 11.22 2.69 3.58
CA LEU A 66 10.76 4.03 3.26
C LEU A 66 10.17 4.65 4.53
N PRO A 67 10.78 5.70 5.06
CA PRO A 67 10.16 6.45 6.15
C PRO A 67 8.82 7.02 5.69
N TRP A 68 7.84 7.09 6.59
CA TRP A 68 6.54 7.63 6.22
C TRP A 68 6.64 9.04 5.63
N SER A 69 7.61 9.83 6.09
CA SER A 69 7.78 11.20 5.58
C SER A 69 8.20 11.26 4.11
N SER A 70 8.73 10.18 3.57
CA SER A 70 9.15 10.13 2.16
C SER A 70 8.07 9.52 1.26
N ILE A 71 6.99 9.06 1.82
CA ILE A 71 5.90 8.43 1.07
C ILE A 71 4.78 9.43 0.85
N GLU A 72 4.37 9.57 -0.40
CA GLU A 72 3.24 10.42 -0.74
C GLU A 72 1.95 9.63 -0.74
N ARG A 73 1.99 8.41 -1.25
CA ARG A 73 0.79 7.60 -1.40
C ARG A 73 1.15 6.13 -1.49
N VAL A 74 0.30 5.30 -0.94
CA VAL A 74 0.39 3.85 -1.09
C VAL A 74 -0.91 3.38 -1.73
N SER A 75 -0.78 2.69 -2.86
CA SER A 75 -1.93 2.08 -3.53
C SER A 75 -1.86 0.58 -3.28
N VAL A 76 -2.97 0.02 -2.81
CA VAL A 76 -3.04 -1.41 -2.52
C VAL A 76 -3.56 -2.12 -3.74
N GLU A 77 -2.81 -3.13 -4.21
CA GLU A 77 -3.23 -3.92 -5.35
C GLU A 77 -4.28 -4.92 -4.90
N GLU A 78 -5.37 -4.98 -5.64
CA GLU A 78 -6.41 -5.97 -5.37
C GLU A 78 -6.14 -7.21 -6.21
N VAL A 79 -6.43 -8.35 -5.66
CA VAL A 79 -6.28 -9.62 -6.37
C VAL A 79 -7.64 -10.22 -6.68
#